data_18b0e446407a768dad7488b242d898d6
#
_entry.id   18b0e446407a768dad7488b242d898d6
#
_cell.length_a   1.000
_cell.length_b   1.000
_cell.length_c   1.000
_cell.angle_alpha   90.00
_cell.angle_beta   90.00
_cell.angle_gamma   90.00
#
_symmetry.space_group_name_H-M   'P 1'
#
loop_
_entity.id
_entity.type
_entity.pdbx_description
1 polymer ?
#
loop_
_entity_poly.entity_id
_entity_poly.type
_entity_poly.pdbx_seq_one_letter_code
_entity_poly.pdbx_strand_id
1 'polypeptide(L)'
;MRVSAVVVSHGHAAEVEALLPALLPQVDELVLVANRPGSLPAELPVSVRVLEHGRPCSLAANVNLGIAATTGRYVLNANPDTLPDPGAVAALAAVLDERPSAGIAGPALLWPDGSPQPSRRRFPTVRGTLVRRTPLRLLRPPYEHQRDHYALDLHPTEPAAVDWMLGGFLLQRRALLEQLGGWDASYRHYVEDIDLQYRAMRAGWERWYVPDAVVRHAYAAVIDRRFLSRHTLWHARGMARFVSKHPELLTRW
;
A
#
# COMPACT_ATOMS: atom_id res chain seq x y z
N MET A 1 -9.91 -0.34 -20.93
CA MET A 1 -9.45 0.26 -19.63
C MET A 1 -7.95 0.13 -19.61
N ARG A 2 -7.17 1.18 -19.22
CA ARG A 2 -5.69 1.09 -19.24
C ARG A 2 -5.15 1.16 -17.82
N VAL A 3 -4.50 0.07 -17.38
CA VAL A 3 -3.86 -0.06 -16.08
C VAL A 3 -2.35 -0.13 -16.26
N SER A 4 -1.61 0.76 -15.62
CA SER A 4 -0.16 0.69 -15.52
C SER A 4 0.24 0.20 -14.13
N ALA A 5 1.14 -0.76 -14.04
CA ALA A 5 1.71 -1.21 -12.78
C ALA A 5 3.08 -0.58 -12.51
N VAL A 6 3.32 -0.24 -11.27
CA VAL A 6 4.62 0.20 -10.74
C VAL A 6 5.04 -0.77 -9.64
N VAL A 7 6.19 -1.40 -9.80
CA VAL A 7 6.81 -2.30 -8.82
C VAL A 7 8.18 -1.75 -8.44
N VAL A 8 8.40 -1.57 -7.13
CA VAL A 8 9.68 -1.06 -6.62
C VAL A 8 10.45 -2.19 -5.95
N SER A 9 11.65 -2.47 -6.46
CA SER A 9 12.54 -3.49 -5.88
C SER A 9 13.73 -2.88 -5.14
N HIS A 10 14.01 -3.40 -3.95
CA HIS A 10 15.17 -3.03 -3.13
C HIS A 10 15.94 -4.29 -2.69
N GLY A 11 16.31 -5.15 -3.65
CA GLY A 11 16.95 -6.43 -3.43
C GLY A 11 15.96 -7.60 -3.38
N HIS A 12 14.85 -7.51 -4.11
CA HIS A 12 13.78 -8.51 -4.18
C HIS A 12 13.70 -9.16 -5.57
N ALA A 13 14.88 -9.51 -6.15
CA ALA A 13 14.92 -10.05 -7.52
C ALA A 13 14.09 -11.34 -7.66
N ALA A 14 14.16 -12.24 -6.70
CA ALA A 14 13.42 -13.51 -6.72
C ALA A 14 11.90 -13.28 -6.57
N GLU A 15 11.49 -12.34 -5.71
CA GLU A 15 10.08 -11.98 -5.55
C GLU A 15 9.53 -11.30 -6.82
N VAL A 16 10.33 -10.43 -7.46
CA VAL A 16 9.96 -9.83 -8.75
C VAL A 16 9.78 -10.93 -9.81
N GLU A 17 10.71 -11.88 -9.89
CA GLU A 17 10.64 -12.99 -10.84
C GLU A 17 9.35 -13.81 -10.63
N ALA A 18 8.98 -14.08 -9.38
CA ALA A 18 7.74 -14.78 -9.04
C ALA A 18 6.46 -13.96 -9.34
N LEU A 19 6.51 -12.63 -9.17
CA LEU A 19 5.38 -11.74 -9.39
C LEU A 19 5.04 -11.59 -10.88
N LEU A 20 6.05 -11.46 -11.76
CA LEU A 20 5.86 -11.09 -13.16
C LEU A 20 4.85 -11.98 -13.91
N PRO A 21 4.90 -13.33 -13.82
CA PRO A 21 3.95 -14.20 -14.52
C PRO A 21 2.49 -13.99 -14.08
N ALA A 22 2.27 -13.62 -12.83
CA ALA A 22 0.93 -13.39 -12.28
C ALA A 22 0.40 -11.99 -12.60
N LEU A 23 1.28 -10.98 -12.68
CA LEU A 23 0.89 -9.59 -12.84
C LEU A 23 0.81 -9.15 -14.30
N LEU A 24 1.77 -9.52 -15.15
CA LEU A 24 1.84 -9.09 -16.55
C LEU A 24 0.56 -9.34 -17.35
N PRO A 25 -0.13 -10.49 -17.21
CA PRO A 25 -1.39 -10.72 -17.94
C PRO A 25 -2.55 -9.81 -17.52
N GLN A 26 -2.42 -9.10 -16.40
CA GLN A 26 -3.50 -8.31 -15.80
C GLN A 26 -3.32 -6.79 -15.99
N VAL A 27 -2.21 -6.34 -16.59
CA VAL A 27 -1.89 -4.91 -16.75
C VAL A 27 -1.48 -4.60 -18.19
N ASP A 28 -1.72 -3.36 -18.63
CA ASP A 28 -1.38 -2.91 -19.98
C ASP A 28 0.07 -2.40 -20.09
N GLU A 29 0.67 -2.04 -18.96
CA GLU A 29 2.00 -1.44 -18.87
C GLU A 29 2.61 -1.79 -17.51
N LEU A 30 3.88 -2.18 -17.46
CA LEU A 30 4.59 -2.46 -16.23
C LEU A 30 5.94 -1.74 -16.19
N VAL A 31 6.15 -1.00 -15.11
CA VAL A 31 7.40 -0.30 -14.81
C VAL A 31 8.00 -0.90 -13.54
N LEU A 32 9.22 -1.43 -13.65
CA LEU A 32 10.04 -1.85 -12.52
C LEU A 32 10.99 -0.71 -12.15
N VAL A 33 11.02 -0.35 -10.86
CA VAL A 33 11.97 0.64 -10.34
C VAL A 33 13.01 -0.07 -9.48
N ALA A 34 14.24 -0.13 -9.94
CA ALA A 34 15.39 -0.65 -9.21
C ALA A 34 15.91 0.41 -8.23
N ASN A 35 15.61 0.25 -6.93
CA ASN A 35 16.06 1.20 -5.90
C ASN A 35 17.54 1.03 -5.52
N ARG A 36 18.20 -0.01 -6.01
CA ARG A 36 19.64 -0.24 -5.91
C ARG A 36 20.09 -1.23 -6.98
N PRO A 37 21.38 -1.22 -7.36
CA PRO A 37 21.93 -2.20 -8.29
C PRO A 37 21.68 -3.65 -7.84
N GLY A 38 21.41 -4.55 -8.79
CA GLY A 38 21.19 -5.98 -8.54
C GLY A 38 19.88 -6.31 -7.82
N SER A 39 18.89 -5.40 -7.82
CA SER A 39 17.59 -5.63 -7.20
C SER A 39 16.54 -6.22 -8.14
N LEU A 40 16.88 -6.45 -9.40
CA LEU A 40 15.99 -7.04 -10.41
C LEU A 40 16.52 -8.40 -10.90
N PRO A 41 15.64 -9.27 -11.45
CA PRO A 41 16.05 -10.47 -12.17
C PRO A 41 17.04 -10.16 -13.29
N ALA A 42 17.93 -11.11 -13.61
CA ALA A 42 18.91 -10.97 -14.69
C ALA A 42 18.25 -10.89 -16.07
N GLU A 43 17.13 -11.61 -16.24
CA GLU A 43 16.32 -11.60 -17.46
C GLU A 43 14.94 -11.03 -17.17
N LEU A 44 14.51 -10.10 -18.00
CA LEU A 44 13.20 -9.47 -17.91
C LEU A 44 12.50 -9.52 -19.29
N PRO A 45 11.17 -9.70 -19.32
CA PRO A 45 10.41 -9.59 -20.54
C PRO A 45 10.60 -8.23 -21.22
N VAL A 46 10.71 -8.19 -22.55
CA VAL A 46 10.93 -6.95 -23.33
C VAL A 46 9.83 -5.90 -23.08
N SER A 47 8.62 -6.34 -22.71
CA SER A 47 7.50 -5.46 -22.39
C SER A 47 7.64 -4.70 -21.06
N VAL A 48 8.61 -5.08 -20.22
CA VAL A 48 8.84 -4.47 -18.92
C VAL A 48 9.81 -3.30 -19.04
N ARG A 49 9.36 -2.12 -18.65
CA ARG A 49 10.21 -0.93 -18.59
C ARG A 49 10.94 -0.87 -17.26
N VAL A 50 12.25 -0.73 -17.29
CA VAL A 50 13.11 -0.61 -16.10
C VAL A 50 13.53 0.84 -15.90
N LEU A 51 13.46 1.31 -14.65
CA LEU A 51 14.00 2.59 -14.20
C LEU A 51 14.95 2.36 -13.03
N GLU A 52 15.99 3.16 -12.95
CA GLU A 52 16.96 3.12 -11.86
C GLU A 52 17.23 4.51 -11.30
N HIS A 53 17.34 4.60 -9.98
CA HIS A 53 17.92 5.77 -9.33
C HIS A 53 19.44 5.63 -9.23
N GLY A 54 20.16 6.72 -9.39
CA GLY A 54 21.62 6.74 -9.16
C GLY A 54 22.01 6.49 -7.69
N ARG A 55 21.04 6.52 -6.77
CA ARG A 55 21.20 6.22 -5.33
C ARG A 55 19.86 5.74 -4.73
N PRO A 56 19.90 4.92 -3.66
CA PRO A 56 18.67 4.48 -2.98
C PRO A 56 17.86 5.67 -2.45
N CYS A 57 16.55 5.65 -2.75
CA CYS A 57 15.56 6.64 -2.35
C CYS A 57 14.46 6.02 -1.45
N SER A 58 13.54 6.83 -0.95
CA SER A 58 12.34 6.35 -0.24
C SER A 58 11.42 5.55 -1.17
N LEU A 59 10.56 4.70 -0.59
CA LEU A 59 9.56 3.96 -1.38
C LEU A 59 8.69 4.92 -2.19
N ALA A 60 8.18 5.97 -1.56
CA ALA A 60 7.33 6.96 -2.21
C ALA A 60 8.03 7.68 -3.38
N ALA A 61 9.34 8.01 -3.26
CA ALA A 61 10.09 8.61 -4.36
C ALA A 61 10.22 7.66 -5.56
N ASN A 62 10.45 6.36 -5.30
CA ASN A 62 10.51 5.35 -6.35
C ASN A 62 9.15 5.11 -7.01
N VAL A 63 8.09 5.05 -6.21
CA VAL A 63 6.71 4.93 -6.73
C VAL A 63 6.38 6.13 -7.62
N ASN A 64 6.71 7.36 -7.19
CA ASN A 64 6.48 8.56 -8.00
C ASN A 64 7.28 8.55 -9.31
N LEU A 65 8.53 8.06 -9.28
CA LEU A 65 9.34 7.88 -10.50
C LEU A 65 8.64 6.92 -11.48
N GLY A 66 8.12 5.79 -10.98
CA GLY A 66 7.35 4.85 -11.78
C GLY A 66 6.06 5.47 -12.32
N ILE A 67 5.28 6.17 -11.48
CA ILE A 67 4.06 6.87 -11.88
C ILE A 67 4.32 7.84 -13.04
N ALA A 68 5.38 8.64 -12.94
CA ALA A 68 5.75 9.60 -13.97
C ALA A 68 6.12 8.94 -15.32
N ALA A 69 6.53 7.68 -15.30
CA ALA A 69 6.88 6.91 -16.50
C ALA A 69 5.70 6.12 -17.08
N THR A 70 4.52 6.17 -16.46
CA THR A 70 3.30 5.44 -16.86
C THR A 70 2.24 6.36 -17.46
N THR A 71 1.33 5.77 -18.24
CA THR A 71 0.29 6.52 -18.97
C THR A 71 -1.14 6.04 -18.71
N GLY A 72 -1.32 4.95 -17.97
CA GLY A 72 -2.62 4.35 -17.68
C GLY A 72 -3.56 5.28 -16.92
N ARG A 73 -4.86 5.12 -17.13
CA ARG A 73 -5.92 5.80 -16.35
C ARG A 73 -5.86 5.44 -14.87
N TYR A 74 -5.47 4.21 -14.61
CA TYR A 74 -5.22 3.68 -13.27
C TYR A 74 -3.76 3.30 -13.13
N VAL A 75 -3.23 3.53 -11.95
CA VAL A 75 -1.87 3.15 -11.57
C VAL A 75 -1.95 2.17 -10.40
N LEU A 76 -1.46 0.96 -10.63
CA LEU A 76 -1.30 -0.05 -9.61
C LEU A 76 0.09 0.09 -8.98
N ASN A 77 0.17 0.38 -7.68
CA ASN A 77 1.38 0.13 -6.91
C ASN A 77 1.33 -1.30 -6.38
N ALA A 78 2.32 -2.12 -6.69
CA ALA A 78 2.44 -3.49 -6.21
C ALA A 78 3.81 -3.72 -5.58
N ASN A 79 3.83 -4.29 -4.37
CA ASN A 79 5.07 -4.75 -3.77
C ASN A 79 5.56 -6.02 -4.48
N PRO A 80 6.88 -6.25 -4.56
CA PRO A 80 7.43 -7.43 -5.22
C PRO A 80 7.03 -8.75 -4.55
N ASP A 81 6.74 -8.75 -3.26
CA ASP A 81 6.32 -9.92 -2.46
C ASP A 81 4.80 -10.16 -2.47
N THR A 82 4.10 -9.67 -3.51
CA THR A 82 2.66 -9.90 -3.73
C THR A 82 2.42 -10.81 -4.91
N LEU A 83 1.41 -11.67 -4.83
CA LEU A 83 0.98 -12.56 -5.92
C LEU A 83 -0.54 -12.40 -6.12
N PRO A 84 -0.97 -11.65 -7.14
CA PRO A 84 -2.39 -11.47 -7.44
C PRO A 84 -2.97 -12.74 -8.08
N ASP A 85 -4.14 -13.16 -7.63
CA ASP A 85 -4.93 -14.19 -8.30
C ASP A 85 -5.43 -13.65 -9.66
N PRO A 86 -5.71 -14.51 -10.64
CA PRO A 86 -6.26 -14.09 -11.94
C PRO A 86 -7.54 -13.26 -11.77
N GLY A 87 -7.61 -12.10 -12.46
CA GLY A 87 -8.74 -11.19 -12.38
C GLY A 87 -8.72 -10.18 -11.23
N ALA A 88 -7.76 -10.26 -10.29
CA ALA A 88 -7.69 -9.35 -9.15
C ALA A 88 -7.62 -7.87 -9.58
N VAL A 89 -6.78 -7.54 -10.58
CA VAL A 89 -6.65 -6.16 -11.08
C VAL A 89 -7.93 -5.70 -11.76
N ALA A 90 -8.60 -6.58 -12.51
CA ALA A 90 -9.86 -6.27 -13.17
C ALA A 90 -10.99 -5.98 -12.15
N ALA A 91 -11.07 -6.75 -11.07
CA ALA A 91 -12.03 -6.52 -10.00
C ALA A 91 -11.82 -5.16 -9.30
N LEU A 92 -10.56 -4.80 -9.01
CA LEU A 92 -10.23 -3.47 -8.45
C LEU A 92 -10.66 -2.34 -9.40
N ALA A 93 -10.39 -2.52 -10.68
CA ALA A 93 -10.66 -1.51 -11.68
C ALA A 93 -12.17 -1.34 -11.94
N ALA A 94 -12.96 -2.42 -11.89
CA ALA A 94 -14.41 -2.36 -12.01
C ALA A 94 -15.02 -1.46 -10.92
N VAL A 95 -14.57 -1.59 -9.66
CA VAL A 95 -15.02 -0.73 -8.56
C VAL A 95 -14.69 0.74 -8.81
N LEU A 96 -13.49 1.03 -9.35
CA LEU A 96 -13.13 2.40 -9.70
C LEU A 96 -13.94 2.93 -10.91
N ASP A 97 -14.29 2.08 -11.88
CA ASP A 97 -15.10 2.50 -13.03
C ASP A 97 -16.55 2.80 -12.64
N GLU A 98 -17.14 1.96 -11.78
CA GLU A 98 -18.52 2.12 -11.31
C GLU A 98 -18.70 3.33 -10.37
N ARG A 99 -17.66 3.74 -9.67
CA ARG A 99 -17.72 4.76 -8.61
C ARG A 99 -16.78 5.92 -8.92
N PRO A 100 -17.27 7.02 -9.51
CA PRO A 100 -16.44 8.17 -9.84
C PRO A 100 -15.73 8.82 -8.64
N SER A 101 -16.30 8.73 -7.43
CA SER A 101 -15.69 9.21 -6.17
C SER A 101 -14.60 8.27 -5.64
N ALA A 102 -14.54 7.01 -6.11
CA ALA A 102 -13.51 6.08 -5.72
C ALA A 102 -12.16 6.46 -6.33
N GLY A 103 -11.20 6.80 -5.48
CA GLY A 103 -9.85 7.17 -5.88
C GLY A 103 -8.84 6.04 -5.74
N ILE A 104 -9.07 5.14 -4.77
CA ILE A 104 -8.17 4.02 -4.43
C ILE A 104 -9.01 2.76 -4.21
N ALA A 105 -8.57 1.64 -4.79
CA ALA A 105 -9.10 0.31 -4.53
C ALA A 105 -7.98 -0.62 -4.07
N GLY A 106 -8.25 -1.46 -3.07
CA GLY A 106 -7.31 -2.44 -2.53
C GLY A 106 -7.95 -3.80 -2.31
N PRO A 107 -7.18 -4.89 -2.43
CA PRO A 107 -7.66 -6.27 -2.43
C PRO A 107 -7.84 -6.84 -1.02
N ALA A 108 -8.45 -8.02 -0.97
CA ALA A 108 -8.28 -8.95 0.12
C ALA A 108 -6.84 -9.50 0.08
N LEU A 109 -6.04 -9.16 1.10
CA LEU A 109 -4.72 -9.74 1.24
C LEU A 109 -4.82 -11.06 2.02
N LEU A 110 -4.08 -12.05 1.56
CA LEU A 110 -3.91 -13.32 2.25
C LEU A 110 -2.44 -13.50 2.63
N TRP A 111 -2.18 -14.17 3.74
CA TRP A 111 -0.86 -14.71 4.04
C TRP A 111 -0.50 -15.82 3.05
N PRO A 112 0.80 -16.21 2.95
CA PRO A 112 1.20 -17.32 2.05
C PRO A 112 0.48 -18.65 2.33
N ASP A 113 0.03 -18.87 3.56
CA ASP A 113 -0.73 -20.05 3.97
C ASP A 113 -2.22 -19.98 3.58
N GLY A 114 -2.66 -18.88 2.93
CA GLY A 114 -4.04 -18.64 2.52
C GLY A 114 -4.95 -18.04 3.60
N SER A 115 -4.46 -17.87 4.83
CA SER A 115 -5.24 -17.23 5.87
C SER A 115 -5.39 -15.72 5.63
N PRO A 116 -6.52 -15.11 6.04
CA PRO A 116 -6.75 -13.67 5.82
C PRO A 116 -5.72 -12.78 6.51
N GLN A 117 -5.12 -11.85 5.76
CA GLN A 117 -4.26 -10.80 6.27
C GLN A 117 -5.09 -9.54 6.52
N PRO A 118 -5.08 -8.93 7.73
CA PRO A 118 -5.79 -7.67 7.98
C PRO A 118 -5.21 -6.54 7.14
N SER A 119 -5.78 -6.32 5.95
CA SER A 119 -5.32 -5.30 4.99
C SER A 119 -6.02 -3.97 5.16
N ARG A 120 -7.32 -3.98 5.49
CA ARG A 120 -8.12 -2.78 5.78
C ARG A 120 -7.92 -2.32 7.22
N ARG A 121 -7.95 -1.02 7.45
CA ARG A 121 -7.66 -0.43 8.77
C ARG A 121 -8.43 0.87 8.97
N ARG A 122 -8.60 1.27 10.25
CA ARG A 122 -9.07 2.61 10.60
C ARG A 122 -7.89 3.57 10.72
N PHE A 123 -8.12 4.85 10.39
CA PHE A 123 -7.08 5.85 10.57
C PHE A 123 -6.60 5.90 12.03
N PRO A 124 -5.28 6.03 12.22
CA PRO A 124 -4.73 6.06 13.56
C PRO A 124 -5.23 7.27 14.34
N THR A 125 -5.69 7.04 15.57
CA THR A 125 -5.91 8.10 16.57
C THR A 125 -4.67 8.22 17.45
N VAL A 126 -4.44 9.41 18.02
CA VAL A 126 -3.31 9.61 18.97
C VAL A 126 -3.43 8.67 20.15
N ARG A 127 -4.62 8.57 20.75
CA ARG A 127 -4.90 7.65 21.86
C ARG A 127 -4.63 6.20 21.48
N GLY A 128 -5.19 5.73 20.37
CA GLY A 128 -4.99 4.35 19.90
C GLY A 128 -3.51 4.04 19.61
N THR A 129 -2.77 5.02 19.08
CA THR A 129 -1.33 4.87 18.82
C THR A 129 -0.52 4.82 20.12
N LEU A 130 -0.79 5.70 21.08
CA LEU A 130 -0.14 5.71 22.39
C LEU A 130 -0.37 4.39 23.15
N VAL A 131 -1.63 3.95 23.23
CA VAL A 131 -1.95 2.69 23.91
C VAL A 131 -1.23 1.52 23.26
N ARG A 132 -1.26 1.41 21.91
CA ARG A 132 -0.69 0.27 21.19
C ARG A 132 0.84 0.22 21.21
N ARG A 133 1.52 1.38 21.29
CA ARG A 133 2.98 1.50 21.20
C ARG A 133 3.68 1.71 22.54
N THR A 134 2.95 1.67 23.65
CA THR A 134 3.49 1.81 25.01
C THR A 134 3.10 0.61 25.88
N PRO A 135 3.68 0.45 27.08
CA PRO A 135 3.25 -0.57 28.05
C PRO A 135 1.78 -0.50 28.44
N LEU A 136 1.07 0.62 28.17
CA LEU A 136 -0.37 0.76 28.37
C LEU A 136 -1.19 -0.32 27.61
N ARG A 137 -0.63 -0.92 26.55
CA ARG A 137 -1.25 -2.07 25.87
C ARG A 137 -1.48 -3.27 26.79
N LEU A 138 -0.70 -3.40 27.86
CA LEU A 138 -0.82 -4.49 28.84
C LEU A 138 -2.02 -4.30 29.79
N LEU A 139 -2.58 -3.08 29.85
CA LEU A 139 -3.72 -2.74 30.70
C LEU A 139 -5.08 -2.98 30.02
N ARG A 140 -5.09 -3.34 28.75
CA ARG A 140 -6.30 -3.70 28.00
C ARG A 140 -6.12 -5.01 27.26
N PRO A 141 -7.20 -5.79 27.08
CA PRO A 141 -7.13 -7.01 26.29
C PRO A 141 -6.53 -6.72 24.89
N PRO A 142 -5.54 -7.48 24.44
CA PRO A 142 -4.91 -7.28 23.12
C PRO A 142 -5.93 -7.23 21.98
N TYR A 143 -7.04 -7.95 22.12
CA TYR A 143 -8.12 -8.04 21.16
C TYR A 143 -8.82 -6.70 20.88
N GLU A 144 -9.10 -5.87 21.89
CA GLU A 144 -9.81 -4.59 21.68
C GLU A 144 -9.00 -3.59 20.86
N HIS A 145 -7.69 -3.49 21.10
CA HIS A 145 -6.81 -2.59 20.36
C HIS A 145 -6.58 -3.04 18.93
N GLN A 146 -6.51 -4.36 18.73
CA GLN A 146 -6.37 -4.95 17.41
C GLN A 146 -7.67 -4.82 16.63
N ARG A 147 -8.83 -5.07 17.27
CA ARG A 147 -10.14 -4.98 16.66
C ARG A 147 -10.37 -3.62 16.01
N ASP A 148 -10.15 -2.53 16.76
CA ASP A 148 -10.37 -1.18 16.24
C ASP A 148 -9.37 -0.81 15.16
N HIS A 149 -8.09 -1.09 15.37
CA HIS A 149 -7.05 -0.71 14.40
C HIS A 149 -7.16 -1.49 13.09
N TYR A 150 -7.38 -2.79 13.17
CA TYR A 150 -7.49 -3.67 12.01
C TYR A 150 -8.90 -3.76 11.45
N ALA A 151 -9.85 -2.97 11.97
CA ALA A 151 -11.25 -3.01 11.58
C ALA A 151 -11.78 -4.46 11.53
N LEU A 152 -11.45 -5.26 12.57
CA LEU A 152 -11.82 -6.68 12.65
C LEU A 152 -13.32 -6.91 12.87
N ASP A 153 -14.05 -5.87 13.20
CA ASP A 153 -15.52 -5.85 13.26
C ASP A 153 -16.18 -5.75 11.88
N LEU A 154 -15.42 -5.40 10.86
CA LEU A 154 -15.88 -5.33 9.48
C LEU A 154 -15.52 -6.63 8.75
N HIS A 155 -16.49 -7.33 8.22
CA HIS A 155 -16.32 -8.53 7.39
C HIS A 155 -17.03 -8.35 6.05
N PRO A 156 -16.63 -7.36 5.22
CA PRO A 156 -17.33 -7.11 3.98
C PRO A 156 -17.14 -8.29 3.03
N THR A 157 -18.26 -8.82 2.56
CA THR A 157 -18.34 -9.83 1.49
C THR A 157 -18.52 -9.19 0.12
N GLU A 158 -18.75 -7.87 0.10
CA GLU A 158 -18.88 -7.02 -1.09
C GLU A 158 -17.95 -5.83 -1.00
N PRO A 159 -17.68 -5.11 -2.10
CA PRO A 159 -16.86 -3.90 -2.07
C PRO A 159 -17.38 -2.88 -1.05
N ALA A 160 -16.51 -2.40 -0.18
CA ALA A 160 -16.87 -1.50 0.92
C ALA A 160 -15.88 -0.34 1.06
N ALA A 161 -16.41 0.86 1.35
CA ALA A 161 -15.57 2.00 1.69
C ALA A 161 -14.88 1.79 3.05
N VAL A 162 -13.59 2.12 3.12
CA VAL A 162 -12.76 1.94 4.32
C VAL A 162 -11.90 3.19 4.57
N ASP A 163 -11.34 3.31 5.77
CA ASP A 163 -10.45 4.43 6.07
C ASP A 163 -9.14 4.35 5.27
N TRP A 164 -8.42 3.24 5.37
CA TRP A 164 -7.23 2.99 4.60
C TRP A 164 -6.88 1.50 4.51
N MET A 165 -6.01 1.16 3.58
CA MET A 165 -5.53 -0.19 3.32
C MET A 165 -4.01 -0.22 3.23
N LEU A 166 -3.40 -1.38 3.50
CA LEU A 166 -1.96 -1.58 3.33
C LEU A 166 -1.51 -1.24 1.91
N GLY A 167 -0.41 -0.51 1.81
CA GLY A 167 0.17 -0.01 0.56
C GLY A 167 0.78 -1.06 -0.36
N GLY A 168 0.74 -2.35 0.02
CA GLY A 168 1.39 -3.42 -0.73
C GLY A 168 0.80 -3.72 -2.11
N PHE A 169 -0.50 -3.45 -2.30
CA PHE A 169 -1.18 -3.64 -3.59
C PHE A 169 -2.40 -2.72 -3.67
N LEU A 170 -2.22 -1.56 -4.29
CA LEU A 170 -3.27 -0.53 -4.39
C LEU A 170 -3.41 -0.03 -5.82
N LEU A 171 -4.63 -0.13 -6.36
CA LEU A 171 -5.01 0.50 -7.62
C LEU A 171 -5.49 1.91 -7.35
N GLN A 172 -4.89 2.89 -8.01
CA GLN A 172 -5.10 4.30 -7.78
C GLN A 172 -5.55 4.98 -9.07
N ARG A 173 -6.53 5.86 -8.98
CA ARG A 173 -6.93 6.71 -10.11
C ARG A 173 -5.83 7.75 -10.39
N ARG A 174 -5.41 7.89 -11.65
CA ARG A 174 -4.39 8.87 -12.04
C ARG A 174 -4.78 10.31 -11.64
N ALA A 175 -6.02 10.70 -11.86
CA ALA A 175 -6.52 12.03 -11.46
C ALA A 175 -6.35 12.32 -9.97
N LEU A 176 -6.51 11.32 -9.09
CA LEU A 176 -6.20 11.43 -7.66
C LEU A 176 -4.71 11.70 -7.44
N LEU A 177 -3.84 10.93 -8.09
CA LEU A 177 -2.39 11.07 -7.94
C LEU A 177 -1.92 12.45 -8.42
N GLU A 178 -2.45 12.93 -9.54
CA GLU A 178 -2.17 14.27 -10.08
C GLU A 178 -2.64 15.37 -9.13
N GLN A 179 -3.87 15.26 -8.61
CA GLN A 179 -4.42 16.23 -7.66
C GLN A 179 -3.62 16.30 -6.35
N LEU A 180 -3.11 15.17 -5.86
CA LEU A 180 -2.36 15.09 -4.61
C LEU A 180 -0.85 15.33 -4.79
N GLY A 181 -0.34 15.43 -6.02
CA GLY A 181 1.10 15.49 -6.30
C GLY A 181 1.82 14.17 -6.01
N GLY A 182 1.12 13.03 -6.10
CA GLY A 182 1.66 11.69 -5.86
C GLY A 182 1.81 11.32 -4.38
N TRP A 183 2.70 10.36 -4.12
CA TRP A 183 3.08 9.90 -2.78
C TRP A 183 4.07 10.90 -2.14
N ASP A 184 3.97 11.14 -0.84
CA ASP A 184 4.91 12.06 -0.16
C ASP A 184 6.29 11.41 0.05
N ALA A 185 7.25 11.81 -0.78
CA ALA A 185 8.61 11.29 -0.75
C ALA A 185 9.41 11.66 0.51
N SER A 186 8.88 12.50 1.37
CA SER A 186 9.53 12.88 2.64
C SER A 186 9.44 11.80 3.72
N TYR A 187 8.56 10.81 3.56
CA TYR A 187 8.58 9.60 4.38
C TYR A 187 9.73 8.69 3.93
N ARG A 188 10.57 8.29 4.87
CA ARG A 188 11.69 7.39 4.55
C ARG A 188 11.19 5.98 4.20
N HIS A 189 10.30 5.45 5.03
CA HIS A 189 9.67 4.15 4.90
C HIS A 189 8.59 4.03 5.99
N TYR A 190 7.43 3.47 5.66
CA TYR A 190 6.21 3.40 6.46
C TYR A 190 5.46 4.74 6.59
N VAL A 191 4.15 4.64 6.72
CA VAL A 191 3.19 5.75 6.88
C VAL A 191 2.92 6.54 5.59
N GLU A 192 3.73 6.39 4.54
CA GLU A 192 3.49 7.00 3.23
C GLU A 192 2.16 6.57 2.59
N ASP A 193 1.75 5.32 2.81
CA ASP A 193 0.48 4.76 2.36
C ASP A 193 -0.71 5.28 3.18
N ILE A 194 -0.53 5.47 4.49
CA ILE A 194 -1.53 6.10 5.36
C ILE A 194 -1.71 7.57 4.96
N ASP A 195 -0.60 8.30 4.75
CA ASP A 195 -0.62 9.72 4.37
C ASP A 195 -1.32 9.93 3.03
N LEU A 196 -1.01 9.12 2.02
CA LEU A 196 -1.67 9.19 0.72
C LEU A 196 -3.19 9.03 0.86
N GLN A 197 -3.63 7.99 1.57
CA GLN A 197 -5.04 7.67 1.72
C GLN A 197 -5.77 8.68 2.62
N TYR A 198 -5.08 9.26 3.60
CA TYR A 198 -5.61 10.35 4.41
C TYR A 198 -5.78 11.63 3.58
N ARG A 199 -4.78 12.01 2.76
CA ARG A 199 -4.88 13.13 1.83
C ARG A 199 -5.97 12.90 0.78
N ALA A 200 -6.14 11.67 0.29
CA ALA A 200 -7.23 11.29 -0.59
C ALA A 200 -8.60 11.54 0.05
N MET A 201 -8.79 11.11 1.31
CA MET A 201 -10.00 11.39 2.09
C MET A 201 -10.27 12.89 2.20
N ARG A 202 -9.25 13.68 2.54
CA ARG A 202 -9.36 15.13 2.68
C ARG A 202 -9.71 15.84 1.37
N ALA A 203 -9.32 15.25 0.24
CA ALA A 203 -9.63 15.73 -1.11
C ALA A 203 -10.99 15.21 -1.64
N GLY A 204 -11.76 14.48 -0.84
CA GLY A 204 -13.09 13.97 -1.20
C GLY A 204 -13.07 12.61 -1.93
N TRP A 205 -11.89 11.97 -2.06
CA TRP A 205 -11.81 10.64 -2.67
C TRP A 205 -12.10 9.53 -1.68
N GLU A 206 -12.82 8.50 -2.14
CA GLU A 206 -13.10 7.29 -1.38
C GLU A 206 -12.01 6.23 -1.58
N ARG A 207 -11.85 5.35 -0.61
CA ARG A 207 -10.96 4.19 -0.61
C ARG A 207 -11.83 2.96 -0.43
N TRP A 208 -11.71 2.01 -1.36
CA TRP A 208 -12.59 0.85 -1.45
C TRP A 208 -11.81 -0.44 -1.26
N TYR A 209 -12.22 -1.23 -0.29
CA TYR A 209 -11.77 -2.61 -0.14
C TYR A 209 -12.61 -3.50 -1.04
N VAL A 210 -11.98 -4.38 -1.81
CA VAL A 210 -12.62 -5.25 -2.80
C VAL A 210 -12.31 -6.70 -2.45
N PRO A 211 -13.24 -7.43 -1.81
CA PRO A 211 -12.99 -8.80 -1.35
C PRO A 211 -12.76 -9.80 -2.48
N ASP A 212 -13.36 -9.58 -3.65
CA ASP A 212 -13.20 -10.45 -4.83
C ASP A 212 -11.81 -10.31 -5.49
N ALA A 213 -11.10 -9.23 -5.23
CA ALA A 213 -9.71 -9.07 -5.63
C ALA A 213 -8.81 -9.75 -4.59
N VAL A 214 -8.31 -10.95 -4.87
CA VAL A 214 -7.48 -11.71 -3.93
C VAL A 214 -6.01 -11.59 -4.31
N VAL A 215 -5.16 -11.28 -3.32
CA VAL A 215 -3.71 -11.16 -3.49
C VAL A 215 -2.99 -11.81 -2.31
N ARG A 216 -2.09 -12.77 -2.57
CA ARG A 216 -1.20 -13.30 -1.53
C ARG A 216 -0.04 -12.34 -1.30
N HIS A 217 0.30 -12.09 -0.04
CA HIS A 217 1.33 -11.13 0.33
C HIS A 217 2.25 -11.71 1.40
N ALA A 218 3.50 -11.91 1.03
CA ALA A 218 4.51 -12.52 1.91
C ALA A 218 5.11 -11.53 2.94
N TYR A 219 4.29 -10.60 3.41
CA TYR A 219 4.67 -9.52 4.33
C TYR A 219 5.47 -10.00 5.54
N ALA A 220 6.69 -9.49 5.70
CA ALA A 220 7.58 -9.92 6.79
C ALA A 220 7.18 -9.45 8.19
N ALA A 221 6.21 -8.53 8.33
CA ALA A 221 5.69 -7.97 9.59
C ALA A 221 6.81 -7.53 10.58
N VAL A 222 7.91 -6.97 10.06
CA VAL A 222 9.13 -6.67 10.85
C VAL A 222 8.86 -5.77 12.04
N ILE A 223 7.95 -4.78 11.90
CA ILE A 223 7.61 -3.83 12.95
C ILE A 223 6.86 -4.52 14.09
N ASP A 224 6.01 -5.48 13.77
CA ASP A 224 5.18 -6.16 14.77
C ASP A 224 5.97 -7.25 15.52
N ARG A 225 7.02 -7.81 14.87
CA ARG A 225 7.87 -8.87 15.44
C ARG A 225 9.07 -8.34 16.24
N ARG A 226 9.59 -7.14 15.95
CA ARG A 226 10.78 -6.57 16.59
C ARG A 226 10.52 -5.18 17.12
N PHE A 227 10.23 -5.08 18.43
CA PHE A 227 9.88 -3.83 19.10
C PHE A 227 11.00 -2.79 19.11
N LEU A 228 12.26 -3.22 19.23
CA LEU A 228 13.45 -2.36 19.16
C LEU A 228 14.21 -2.62 17.86
N SER A 229 13.86 -1.87 16.81
CA SER A 229 14.53 -1.97 15.51
C SER A 229 14.59 -0.60 14.81
N ARG A 230 15.48 -0.46 13.83
CA ARG A 230 15.50 0.72 12.95
C ARG A 230 14.15 0.95 12.27
N HIS A 231 13.40 -0.12 11.99
CA HIS A 231 12.07 -0.06 11.37
C HIS A 231 11.05 0.58 12.31
N THR A 232 11.08 0.22 13.58
CA THR A 232 10.23 0.84 14.62
C THR A 232 10.53 2.34 14.75
N LEU A 233 11.81 2.73 14.70
CA LEU A 233 12.20 4.13 14.73
C LEU A 233 11.73 4.90 13.49
N TRP A 234 11.83 4.30 12.30
CA TRP A 234 11.33 4.92 11.06
C TRP A 234 9.82 5.07 11.10
N HIS A 235 9.09 4.05 11.57
CA HIS A 235 7.65 4.14 11.76
C HIS A 235 7.26 5.22 12.77
N ALA A 236 7.94 5.31 13.92
CA ALA A 236 7.67 6.34 14.91
C ALA A 236 7.90 7.76 14.36
N ARG A 237 9.00 7.97 13.61
CA ARG A 237 9.28 9.25 12.92
C ARG A 237 8.24 9.55 11.84
N GLY A 238 7.82 8.53 11.08
CA GLY A 238 6.75 8.65 10.10
C GLY A 238 5.43 9.07 10.74
N MET A 239 5.05 8.46 11.86
CA MET A 239 3.84 8.83 12.62
C MET A 239 3.93 10.24 13.20
N ALA A 240 5.07 10.65 13.77
CA ALA A 240 5.26 12.01 14.25
C ALA A 240 5.12 13.03 13.11
N ARG A 241 5.69 12.74 11.93
CA ARG A 241 5.53 13.56 10.74
C ARG A 241 4.06 13.61 10.28
N PHE A 242 3.37 12.46 10.25
CA PHE A 242 1.97 12.37 9.85
C PHE A 242 1.08 13.25 10.75
N VAL A 243 1.26 13.15 12.06
CA VAL A 243 0.52 14.00 13.02
C VAL A 243 0.87 15.48 12.86
N SER A 244 2.15 15.83 12.61
CA SER A 244 2.55 17.23 12.39
C SER A 244 1.96 17.83 11.12
N LYS A 245 1.77 17.03 10.06
CA LYS A 245 1.09 17.41 8.82
C LYS A 245 -0.43 17.55 8.97
N HIS A 246 -1.00 16.76 9.88
CA HIS A 246 -2.44 16.60 10.08
C HIS A 246 -2.80 16.85 11.55
N PRO A 247 -2.63 18.08 12.06
CA PRO A 247 -2.80 18.40 13.48
C PRO A 247 -4.23 18.14 13.98
N GLU A 248 -5.23 18.11 13.09
CA GLU A 248 -6.60 17.75 13.42
C GLU A 248 -6.74 16.31 13.97
N LEU A 249 -5.75 15.46 13.75
CA LEU A 249 -5.71 14.12 14.34
C LEU A 249 -5.50 14.15 15.86
N LEU A 250 -4.93 15.23 16.39
CA LEU A 250 -4.75 15.43 17.83
C LEU A 250 -6.08 15.59 18.58
N THR A 251 -7.12 16.05 17.88
CA THR A 251 -8.47 16.27 18.43
C THR A 251 -9.41 15.09 18.22
N ARG A 252 -9.00 14.08 17.44
CA ARG A 252 -9.75 12.82 17.26
C ARG A 252 -9.36 11.86 18.38
N TRP A 253 -10.22 11.76 19.40
CA TRP A 253 -10.09 10.87 20.55
C TRP A 253 -10.85 9.57 20.35
#